data_b3b140a7e2bb76217a6a0313b0c2666b
#
_entry.id   b3b140a7e2bb76217a6a0313b0c2666b
#
_cell.length_a   1.000
_cell.length_b   1.000
_cell.length_c   1.000
_cell.angle_alpha   90.00
_cell.angle_beta   90.00
_cell.angle_gamma   90.00
#
_symmetry.space_group_name_H-M   'P 1'
#
loop_
_entity.id
_entity.type
_entity.pdbx_description
1 polymer ?
#
loop_
_entity_poly.entity_id
_entity_poly.type
_entity_poly.pdbx_seq_one_letter_code
_entity_poly.pdbx_strand_id
1 'polypeptide(L)'
;MNAANDIRILGWHPDYQPHFERLNKAWISKYFKLEPVDYAVLENPYGHIIATSGDIIFVAIGNQIVGTVAYRPESADTVEMTKMAVDESFQGRKLGWALGKAIVERAAEKGFAKMVLYSSRKLAPAINMYYKLGFEEVPVGDVEYERCDIKMALSLQQPPLAALARDLKELVLQMEVRLLQFSEEEAAARPAPDKWSRKEILGHLTDSALNNYPRFIRAQQNAVLEAPGYDQDFWVEARQYGREDWHELVQIWKSVNLHIVKLLPLIPSEALGNILVIGANAPATLEFWANDYLRHHQHHLQQIFPVHANY
;
A
#
# COMPACT_ATOMS: atom_id res chain seq x y z
N MET A 1 -30.04 15.60 10.78
CA MET A 1 -28.94 14.87 10.10
C MET A 1 -28.83 15.42 8.70
N ASN A 2 -27.72 16.09 8.37
CA ASN A 2 -27.56 16.79 7.07
C ASN A 2 -27.38 15.77 5.95
N ALA A 3 -28.40 15.50 5.17
CA ALA A 3 -28.38 14.66 3.96
C ALA A 3 -27.46 15.19 2.83
N ALA A 4 -26.89 16.37 3.00
CA ALA A 4 -26.08 17.05 1.97
C ALA A 4 -24.63 16.52 1.85
N ASN A 5 -24.17 15.58 2.69
CA ASN A 5 -22.77 15.11 2.72
C ASN A 5 -22.61 13.58 2.63
N ASP A 6 -23.67 12.84 2.32
CA ASP A 6 -23.61 11.37 2.18
C ASP A 6 -23.10 11.00 0.78
N ILE A 7 -21.78 10.93 0.62
CA ILE A 7 -21.14 10.47 -0.60
C ILE A 7 -21.12 8.94 -0.58
N ARG A 8 -21.77 8.32 -1.57
CA ARG A 8 -21.82 6.85 -1.72
C ARG A 8 -21.23 6.43 -3.06
N ILE A 9 -20.46 5.36 -3.05
CA ILE A 9 -20.02 4.66 -4.27
C ILE A 9 -21.00 3.52 -4.54
N LEU A 10 -21.56 3.51 -5.73
CA LEU A 10 -22.52 2.51 -6.19
C LEU A 10 -21.90 1.69 -7.33
N GLY A 11 -22.16 0.38 -7.36
CA GLY A 11 -21.81 -0.48 -8.49
C GLY A 11 -22.77 -0.31 -9.66
N TRP A 12 -22.46 -1.00 -10.76
CA TRP A 12 -23.31 -1.05 -11.93
C TRP A 12 -24.72 -1.59 -11.61
N HIS A 13 -25.73 -0.91 -12.14
CA HIS A 13 -27.12 -1.39 -12.25
C HIS A 13 -27.69 -0.92 -13.58
N PRO A 14 -28.54 -1.71 -14.27
CA PRO A 14 -29.13 -1.31 -15.54
C PRO A 14 -29.84 0.04 -15.52
N ASP A 15 -30.52 0.36 -14.44
CA ASP A 15 -31.21 1.66 -14.26
C ASP A 15 -30.25 2.85 -14.22
N TYR A 16 -28.95 2.63 -14.03
CA TYR A 16 -27.95 3.69 -14.01
C TYR A 16 -27.31 3.97 -15.38
N GLN A 17 -27.62 3.17 -16.41
CA GLN A 17 -27.13 3.39 -17.77
C GLN A 17 -27.42 4.82 -18.29
N PRO A 18 -28.61 5.41 -18.13
CA PRO A 18 -28.86 6.78 -18.59
C PRO A 18 -27.97 7.81 -17.91
N HIS A 19 -27.58 7.58 -16.65
CA HIS A 19 -26.66 8.47 -15.94
C HIS A 19 -25.22 8.34 -16.46
N PHE A 20 -24.78 7.10 -16.78
CA PHE A 20 -23.48 6.85 -17.41
C PHE A 20 -23.35 7.60 -18.74
N GLU A 21 -24.35 7.44 -19.59
CA GLU A 21 -24.40 8.08 -20.90
C GLU A 21 -24.44 9.60 -20.78
N ARG A 22 -25.37 10.13 -20.00
CA ARG A 22 -25.55 11.57 -19.81
C ARG A 22 -24.28 12.26 -19.29
N LEU A 23 -23.67 11.71 -18.23
CA LEU A 23 -22.49 12.30 -17.61
C LEU A 23 -21.29 12.35 -18.57
N ASN A 24 -21.05 11.25 -19.28
CA ASN A 24 -19.93 11.17 -20.22
C ASN A 24 -20.18 12.02 -21.48
N LYS A 25 -21.40 11.98 -22.08
CA LYS A 25 -21.71 12.84 -23.22
C LYS A 25 -21.56 14.33 -22.88
N ALA A 26 -22.04 14.78 -21.71
CA ALA A 26 -21.88 16.16 -21.24
C ALA A 26 -20.40 16.54 -21.10
N TRP A 27 -19.61 15.65 -20.47
CA TRP A 27 -18.18 15.90 -20.23
C TRP A 27 -17.38 15.93 -21.54
N ILE A 28 -17.58 14.93 -22.44
CA ILE A 28 -16.87 14.85 -23.72
C ILE A 28 -17.20 16.08 -24.57
N SER A 29 -18.49 16.42 -24.71
CA SER A 29 -18.94 17.56 -25.53
C SER A 29 -18.39 18.92 -25.06
N LYS A 30 -18.01 19.04 -23.79
CA LYS A 30 -17.42 20.26 -23.22
C LYS A 30 -15.98 20.49 -23.70
N TYR A 31 -15.19 19.43 -23.83
CA TYR A 31 -13.76 19.52 -24.08
C TYR A 31 -13.35 19.01 -25.48
N PHE A 32 -14.16 18.15 -26.09
CA PHE A 32 -13.85 17.42 -27.30
C PHE A 32 -15.12 17.21 -28.17
N LYS A 33 -14.94 16.55 -29.30
CA LYS A 33 -16.05 15.99 -30.08
C LYS A 33 -16.27 14.55 -29.71
N LEU A 34 -17.53 14.11 -29.72
CA LEU A 34 -17.90 12.69 -29.59
C LEU A 34 -17.46 11.95 -30.86
N GLU A 35 -16.71 10.90 -30.70
CA GLU A 35 -16.27 9.99 -31.76
C GLU A 35 -17.22 8.79 -31.86
N PRO A 36 -17.27 8.05 -33.01
CA PRO A 36 -18.13 6.88 -33.15
C PRO A 36 -17.96 5.83 -32.07
N VAL A 37 -16.72 5.63 -31.61
CA VAL A 37 -16.39 4.70 -30.50
C VAL A 37 -17.01 5.14 -29.17
N ASP A 38 -17.17 6.45 -28.94
CA ASP A 38 -17.83 6.94 -27.73
C ASP A 38 -19.32 6.56 -27.75
N TYR A 39 -20.02 6.76 -28.86
CA TYR A 39 -21.44 6.40 -28.98
C TYR A 39 -21.63 4.91 -28.72
N ALA A 40 -20.83 4.04 -29.36
CA ALA A 40 -20.94 2.59 -29.19
C ALA A 40 -20.86 2.17 -27.71
N VAL A 41 -19.86 2.70 -26.96
CA VAL A 41 -19.67 2.35 -25.55
C VAL A 41 -20.74 3.00 -24.66
N LEU A 42 -21.14 4.24 -24.91
CA LEU A 42 -22.07 4.95 -24.03
C LEU A 42 -23.51 4.48 -24.18
N GLU A 43 -23.90 4.04 -25.40
CA GLU A 43 -25.25 3.53 -25.69
C GLU A 43 -25.42 2.06 -25.29
N ASN A 44 -24.34 1.27 -25.25
CA ASN A 44 -24.35 -0.12 -24.78
C ASN A 44 -23.19 -0.42 -23.83
N PRO A 45 -23.13 0.22 -22.64
CA PRO A 45 -22.05 -0.01 -21.66
C PRO A 45 -22.03 -1.44 -21.11
N TYR A 46 -23.19 -2.11 -21.06
CA TYR A 46 -23.24 -3.51 -20.67
C TYR A 46 -22.42 -4.38 -21.62
N GLY A 47 -22.67 -4.29 -22.92
CA GLY A 47 -21.98 -5.11 -23.92
C GLY A 47 -20.50 -4.80 -24.07
N HIS A 48 -20.11 -3.52 -23.95
CA HIS A 48 -18.73 -3.08 -24.16
C HIS A 48 -17.84 -3.10 -22.91
N ILE A 49 -18.44 -3.11 -21.71
CA ILE A 49 -17.69 -3.04 -20.44
C ILE A 49 -18.04 -4.21 -19.52
N ILE A 50 -19.32 -4.35 -19.12
CA ILE A 50 -19.71 -5.33 -18.10
C ILE A 50 -19.57 -6.76 -18.61
N ALA A 51 -20.08 -7.05 -19.81
CA ALA A 51 -20.03 -8.39 -20.40
C ALA A 51 -18.60 -8.86 -20.74
N THR A 52 -17.64 -7.93 -20.81
CA THR A 52 -16.22 -8.19 -21.05
C THR A 52 -15.39 -8.29 -19.78
N SER A 53 -16.02 -8.51 -18.62
CA SER A 53 -15.36 -8.52 -17.29
C SER A 53 -14.84 -7.16 -16.82
N GLY A 54 -15.32 -6.07 -17.41
CA GLY A 54 -15.11 -4.71 -16.89
C GLY A 54 -16.04 -4.36 -15.76
N ASP A 55 -15.92 -3.16 -15.23
CA ASP A 55 -16.79 -2.65 -14.17
C ASP A 55 -17.10 -1.16 -14.38
N ILE A 56 -18.25 -0.75 -13.88
CA ILE A 56 -18.70 0.64 -13.89
C ILE A 56 -19.17 0.98 -12.49
N ILE A 57 -18.65 2.08 -11.95
CA ILE A 57 -19.10 2.60 -10.67
C ILE A 57 -19.61 4.02 -10.81
N PHE A 58 -20.41 4.40 -9.85
CA PHE A 58 -21.02 5.72 -9.77
C PHE A 58 -20.76 6.34 -8.40
N VAL A 59 -20.69 7.67 -8.34
CA VAL A 59 -20.75 8.40 -7.08
C VAL A 59 -22.10 9.11 -6.99
N ALA A 60 -22.76 8.93 -5.85
CA ALA A 60 -24.02 9.57 -5.52
C ALA A 60 -23.87 10.47 -4.29
N ILE A 61 -24.63 11.59 -4.30
CA ILE A 61 -24.85 12.46 -3.14
C ILE A 61 -26.34 12.43 -2.84
N GLY A 62 -26.70 11.92 -1.67
CA GLY A 62 -28.09 11.58 -1.39
C GLY A 62 -28.62 10.58 -2.42
N ASN A 63 -29.69 10.92 -3.14
CA ASN A 63 -30.28 10.07 -4.17
C ASN A 63 -29.86 10.44 -5.61
N GLN A 64 -28.97 11.41 -5.78
CA GLN A 64 -28.55 11.88 -7.10
C GLN A 64 -27.21 11.26 -7.51
N ILE A 65 -27.18 10.60 -8.66
CA ILE A 65 -25.92 10.14 -9.30
C ILE A 65 -25.26 11.33 -9.99
N VAL A 66 -24.04 11.67 -9.56
CA VAL A 66 -23.32 12.89 -9.94
C VAL A 66 -21.97 12.63 -10.58
N GLY A 67 -21.53 11.37 -10.66
CA GLY A 67 -20.29 11.02 -11.35
C GLY A 67 -20.22 9.52 -11.61
N THR A 68 -19.32 9.14 -12.50
CA THR A 68 -19.08 7.75 -12.93
C THR A 68 -17.63 7.56 -13.36
N VAL A 69 -17.17 6.31 -13.34
CA VAL A 69 -15.93 5.84 -13.97
C VAL A 69 -16.07 4.37 -14.28
N ALA A 70 -15.36 3.90 -15.28
CA ALA A 70 -15.32 2.50 -15.65
C ALA A 70 -13.88 2.00 -15.81
N TYR A 71 -13.71 0.67 -15.77
CA TYR A 71 -12.57 0.02 -16.41
C TYR A 71 -13.06 -1.09 -17.37
N ARG A 72 -12.26 -1.36 -18.40
CA ARG A 72 -12.43 -2.50 -19.30
C ARG A 72 -11.11 -3.28 -19.43
N PRO A 73 -11.12 -4.62 -19.58
CA PRO A 73 -9.90 -5.37 -19.85
C PRO A 73 -9.26 -4.94 -21.18
N GLU A 74 -7.96 -4.71 -21.16
CA GLU A 74 -7.12 -4.50 -22.35
C GLU A 74 -6.33 -5.78 -22.66
N SER A 75 -5.97 -6.56 -21.61
CA SER A 75 -5.37 -7.89 -21.70
C SER A 75 -5.81 -8.75 -20.51
N ALA A 76 -5.23 -9.96 -20.38
CA ALA A 76 -5.54 -10.87 -19.27
C ALA A 76 -5.22 -10.28 -17.89
N ASP A 77 -4.22 -9.41 -17.80
CA ASP A 77 -3.69 -8.84 -16.56
C ASP A 77 -3.81 -7.31 -16.48
N THR A 78 -4.22 -6.65 -17.56
CA THR A 78 -4.25 -5.19 -17.68
C THR A 78 -5.65 -4.70 -17.99
N VAL A 79 -6.09 -3.66 -17.30
CA VAL A 79 -7.35 -2.95 -17.54
C VAL A 79 -7.12 -1.50 -17.93
N GLU A 80 -7.98 -0.96 -18.77
CA GLU A 80 -8.08 0.47 -19.09
C GLU A 80 -9.09 1.15 -18.15
N MET A 81 -8.67 2.14 -17.37
CA MET A 81 -9.59 3.07 -16.72
C MET A 81 -10.10 4.09 -17.74
N THR A 82 -11.40 4.15 -17.91
CA THR A 82 -12.05 4.91 -18.96
C THR A 82 -13.36 5.56 -18.48
N LYS A 83 -13.93 6.44 -19.29
CA LYS A 83 -15.26 7.02 -19.09
C LYS A 83 -15.46 7.64 -17.70
N MET A 84 -14.44 8.36 -17.19
CA MET A 84 -14.55 9.11 -15.93
C MET A 84 -15.18 10.49 -16.20
N ALA A 85 -16.30 10.75 -15.54
CA ALA A 85 -17.01 12.03 -15.61
C ALA A 85 -17.65 12.38 -14.26
N VAL A 86 -17.59 13.66 -13.89
CA VAL A 86 -18.30 14.23 -12.73
C VAL A 86 -19.11 15.43 -13.20
N ASP A 87 -20.37 15.48 -12.80
CA ASP A 87 -21.28 16.57 -13.07
C ASP A 87 -20.67 17.91 -12.66
N GLU A 88 -20.73 18.92 -13.53
CA GLU A 88 -20.02 20.18 -13.36
C GLU A 88 -20.43 20.91 -12.07
N SER A 89 -21.71 20.85 -11.73
CA SER A 89 -22.26 21.48 -10.51
C SER A 89 -21.73 20.85 -9.22
N PHE A 90 -21.10 19.68 -9.30
CA PHE A 90 -20.54 18.94 -8.15
C PHE A 90 -19.02 18.85 -8.17
N GLN A 91 -18.33 19.51 -9.13
CA GLN A 91 -16.88 19.57 -9.15
C GLN A 91 -16.29 20.29 -7.94
N GLY A 92 -15.01 20.14 -7.67
CA GLY A 92 -14.34 20.71 -6.48
C GLY A 92 -14.57 19.97 -5.17
N ARG A 93 -15.46 18.97 -5.13
CA ARG A 93 -15.77 18.15 -3.94
C ARG A 93 -14.98 16.85 -3.82
N LYS A 94 -13.87 16.73 -4.54
CA LYS A 94 -12.99 15.53 -4.59
C LYS A 94 -13.68 14.25 -5.08
N LEU A 95 -14.82 14.35 -5.79
CA LEU A 95 -15.57 13.18 -6.27
C LEU A 95 -14.80 12.38 -7.31
N GLY A 96 -14.06 13.03 -8.21
CA GLY A 96 -13.18 12.36 -9.16
C GLY A 96 -12.09 11.54 -8.46
N TRP A 97 -11.54 12.07 -7.36
CA TRP A 97 -10.59 11.33 -6.53
C TRP A 97 -11.23 10.08 -5.90
N ALA A 98 -12.43 10.23 -5.33
CA ALA A 98 -13.16 9.10 -4.73
C ALA A 98 -13.47 8.00 -5.75
N LEU A 99 -13.91 8.38 -6.96
CA LEU A 99 -14.13 7.46 -8.08
C LEU A 99 -12.83 6.78 -8.52
N GLY A 100 -11.76 7.55 -8.73
CA GLY A 100 -10.45 7.02 -9.17
C GLY A 100 -9.89 6.02 -8.16
N LYS A 101 -9.95 6.33 -6.86
CA LYS A 101 -9.52 5.43 -5.81
C LYS A 101 -10.36 4.13 -5.79
N ALA A 102 -11.68 4.25 -5.80
CA ALA A 102 -12.58 3.10 -5.73
C ALA A 102 -12.44 2.16 -6.94
N ILE A 103 -12.26 2.70 -8.16
CA ILE A 103 -12.13 1.86 -9.36
C ILE A 103 -10.78 1.15 -9.41
N VAL A 104 -9.70 1.77 -8.91
CA VAL A 104 -8.38 1.16 -8.76
C VAL A 104 -8.45 0.00 -7.76
N GLU A 105 -9.06 0.20 -6.59
CA GLU A 105 -9.24 -0.84 -5.57
C GLU A 105 -10.04 -2.04 -6.14
N ARG A 106 -11.14 -1.79 -6.85
CA ARG A 106 -11.96 -2.86 -7.45
C ARG A 106 -11.22 -3.66 -8.52
N ALA A 107 -10.39 -3.01 -9.34
CA ALA A 107 -9.57 -3.70 -10.32
C ALA A 107 -8.49 -4.58 -9.66
N ALA A 108 -7.85 -4.09 -8.59
CA ALA A 108 -6.89 -4.85 -7.79
C ALA A 108 -7.55 -6.07 -7.10
N GLU A 109 -8.74 -5.90 -6.52
CA GLU A 109 -9.53 -6.99 -5.90
C GLU A 109 -9.93 -8.07 -6.91
N LYS A 110 -10.10 -7.71 -8.19
CA LYS A 110 -10.36 -8.65 -9.28
C LYS A 110 -9.12 -9.39 -9.78
N GLY A 111 -7.92 -9.05 -9.25
CA GLY A 111 -6.67 -9.72 -9.57
C GLY A 111 -5.93 -9.17 -10.79
N PHE A 112 -6.34 -8.03 -11.35
CA PHE A 112 -5.57 -7.39 -12.40
C PHE A 112 -4.24 -6.86 -11.87
N ALA A 113 -3.19 -7.00 -12.67
CA ALA A 113 -1.84 -6.58 -12.28
C ALA A 113 -1.55 -5.11 -12.62
N LYS A 114 -2.25 -4.55 -13.60
CA LYS A 114 -1.96 -3.22 -14.15
C LYS A 114 -3.24 -2.51 -14.58
N MET A 115 -3.28 -1.21 -14.33
CA MET A 115 -4.29 -0.31 -14.89
C MET A 115 -3.61 0.72 -15.77
N VAL A 116 -4.13 0.94 -16.97
CA VAL A 116 -3.71 2.02 -17.86
C VAL A 116 -4.86 3.00 -18.05
N LEU A 117 -4.54 4.21 -18.50
CA LEU A 117 -5.52 5.18 -18.95
C LEU A 117 -4.96 5.99 -20.12
N TYR A 118 -5.86 6.46 -20.96
CA TYR A 118 -5.59 7.35 -22.06
C TYR A 118 -6.28 8.69 -21.81
N SER A 119 -5.54 9.78 -21.98
CA SER A 119 -6.04 11.12 -21.65
C SER A 119 -5.45 12.19 -22.58
N SER A 120 -5.76 13.44 -22.31
CA SER A 120 -5.17 14.58 -23.00
C SER A 120 -4.49 15.53 -22.03
N ARG A 121 -3.32 16.01 -22.38
CA ARG A 121 -2.55 17.02 -21.60
C ARG A 121 -3.32 18.32 -21.38
N LYS A 122 -4.35 18.59 -22.21
CA LYS A 122 -5.29 19.70 -22.01
C LYS A 122 -6.09 19.58 -20.70
N LEU A 123 -6.19 18.38 -20.13
CA LEU A 123 -6.95 18.09 -18.92
C LEU A 123 -6.06 18.09 -17.67
N ALA A 124 -5.27 19.15 -17.48
CA ALA A 124 -4.30 19.25 -16.39
C ALA A 124 -4.84 18.87 -15.00
N PRO A 125 -6.08 19.22 -14.58
CA PRO A 125 -6.62 18.78 -13.30
C PRO A 125 -6.78 17.26 -13.19
N ALA A 126 -7.17 16.58 -14.27
CA ALA A 126 -7.30 15.11 -14.31
C ALA A 126 -5.91 14.45 -14.27
N ILE A 127 -4.96 14.93 -15.06
CA ILE A 127 -3.58 14.42 -15.06
C ILE A 127 -2.95 14.52 -13.66
N ASN A 128 -3.09 15.68 -13.00
CA ASN A 128 -2.60 15.86 -11.64
C ASN A 128 -3.26 14.90 -10.63
N MET A 129 -4.53 14.59 -10.82
CA MET A 129 -5.23 13.58 -10.00
C MET A 129 -4.66 12.18 -10.25
N TYR A 130 -4.39 11.81 -11.50
CA TYR A 130 -3.82 10.51 -11.85
C TYR A 130 -2.40 10.33 -11.26
N TYR A 131 -1.54 11.35 -11.34
CA TYR A 131 -0.25 11.31 -10.63
C TYR A 131 -0.40 11.09 -9.13
N LYS A 132 -1.36 11.75 -8.49
CA LYS A 132 -1.63 11.55 -7.05
C LYS A 132 -2.19 10.16 -6.73
N LEU A 133 -2.89 9.51 -7.67
CA LEU A 133 -3.33 8.11 -7.55
C LEU A 133 -2.19 7.11 -7.77
N GLY A 134 -0.99 7.57 -8.16
CA GLY A 134 0.19 6.75 -8.39
C GLY A 134 0.39 6.32 -9.85
N PHE A 135 -0.39 6.86 -10.79
CA PHE A 135 -0.13 6.62 -12.21
C PHE A 135 1.13 7.34 -12.65
N GLU A 136 1.91 6.67 -13.50
CA GLU A 136 3.11 7.20 -14.14
C GLU A 136 2.90 7.28 -15.65
N GLU A 137 3.52 8.28 -16.30
CA GLU A 137 3.46 8.43 -17.75
C GLU A 137 4.27 7.32 -18.44
N VAL A 138 3.67 6.72 -19.47
CA VAL A 138 4.29 5.69 -20.29
C VAL A 138 4.13 6.03 -21.78
N PRO A 139 4.93 5.42 -22.69
CA PRO A 139 4.77 5.63 -24.13
C PRO A 139 3.33 5.37 -24.58
N VAL A 140 2.78 6.29 -25.39
CA VAL A 140 1.37 6.25 -25.80
C VAL A 140 1.07 5.04 -26.67
N GLY A 141 1.95 4.67 -27.61
CA GLY A 141 1.71 3.61 -28.59
C GLY A 141 0.53 3.93 -29.54
N ASP A 142 -0.06 2.87 -30.10
CA ASP A 142 -1.28 3.00 -30.92
C ASP A 142 -2.49 3.20 -30.02
N VAL A 143 -3.36 4.17 -30.34
CA VAL A 143 -4.53 4.54 -29.56
C VAL A 143 -5.78 4.62 -30.42
N GLU A 144 -6.92 4.23 -29.84
CA GLU A 144 -8.23 4.27 -30.50
C GLU A 144 -8.81 5.70 -30.65
N TYR A 145 -8.34 6.64 -29.80
CA TYR A 145 -8.88 8.01 -29.74
C TYR A 145 -7.89 9.03 -30.28
N GLU A 146 -8.27 9.80 -31.29
CA GLU A 146 -7.43 10.85 -31.88
C GLU A 146 -7.07 11.97 -30.89
N ARG A 147 -7.91 12.17 -29.86
CA ARG A 147 -7.74 13.20 -28.84
C ARG A 147 -6.73 12.85 -27.74
N CYS A 148 -6.20 11.63 -27.73
CA CYS A 148 -5.30 11.17 -26.68
C CYS A 148 -3.83 11.47 -27.03
N ASP A 149 -3.14 12.22 -26.16
CA ASP A 149 -1.73 12.58 -26.30
C ASP A 149 -0.89 12.20 -25.07
N ILE A 150 -1.50 11.49 -24.11
CA ILE A 150 -0.84 10.93 -22.93
C ILE A 150 -1.45 9.58 -22.57
N LYS A 151 -0.57 8.61 -22.28
CA LYS A 151 -0.91 7.32 -21.67
C LYS A 151 -0.26 7.26 -20.28
N MET A 152 -1.00 6.80 -19.30
CA MET A 152 -0.45 6.60 -17.95
C MET A 152 -0.76 5.18 -17.48
N ALA A 153 0.09 4.64 -16.60
CA ALA A 153 -0.03 3.29 -16.06
C ALA A 153 0.16 3.27 -14.55
N LEU A 154 -0.56 2.37 -13.90
CA LEU A 154 -0.48 2.09 -12.47
C LEU A 154 -0.33 0.59 -12.26
N SER A 155 0.68 0.15 -11.48
CA SER A 155 0.72 -1.22 -10.98
C SER A 155 -0.36 -1.41 -9.91
N LEU A 156 -1.21 -2.42 -10.08
CA LEU A 156 -2.25 -2.81 -9.12
C LEU A 156 -1.77 -3.88 -8.14
N GLN A 157 -0.65 -4.51 -8.45
CA GLN A 157 -0.03 -5.47 -7.55
C GLN A 157 0.55 -4.74 -6.35
N GLN A 158 0.16 -5.18 -5.16
CA GLN A 158 0.82 -4.73 -3.95
C GLN A 158 2.27 -5.24 -3.95
N PRO A 159 3.23 -4.40 -3.53
CA PRO A 159 4.59 -4.89 -3.32
C PRO A 159 4.57 -6.16 -2.45
N PRO A 160 5.40 -7.18 -2.74
CA PRO A 160 5.32 -8.50 -2.10
C PRO A 160 5.33 -8.46 -0.57
N LEU A 161 6.12 -7.54 0.02
CA LEU A 161 6.22 -7.39 1.47
C LEU A 161 5.39 -6.24 2.04
N ALA A 162 4.41 -5.70 1.29
CA ALA A 162 3.57 -4.60 1.75
C ALA A 162 2.70 -4.99 2.96
N ALA A 163 2.18 -6.21 2.98
CA ALA A 163 1.43 -6.73 4.12
C ALA A 163 2.33 -6.85 5.36
N LEU A 164 3.51 -7.46 5.21
CA LEU A 164 4.50 -7.58 6.28
C LEU A 164 4.91 -6.21 6.84
N ALA A 165 5.13 -5.22 5.96
CA ALA A 165 5.45 -3.85 6.37
C ALA A 165 4.32 -3.20 7.18
N ARG A 166 3.06 -3.43 6.79
CA ARG A 166 1.89 -2.94 7.53
C ARG A 166 1.81 -3.58 8.91
N ASP A 167 1.96 -4.91 8.98
CA ASP A 167 1.87 -5.66 10.23
C ASP A 167 3.01 -5.28 11.20
N LEU A 168 4.24 -5.11 10.70
CA LEU A 168 5.36 -4.59 11.49
C LEU A 168 5.10 -3.16 11.98
N LYS A 169 4.58 -2.29 11.12
CA LYS A 169 4.24 -0.91 11.50
C LYS A 169 3.19 -0.87 12.61
N GLU A 170 2.15 -1.67 12.47
CA GLU A 170 1.08 -1.75 13.47
C GLU A 170 1.63 -2.25 14.80
N LEU A 171 2.44 -3.33 14.79
CA LEU A 171 3.11 -3.85 15.97
C LEU A 171 3.95 -2.78 16.66
N VAL A 172 4.81 -2.06 15.92
CA VAL A 172 5.69 -1.03 16.47
C VAL A 172 4.91 0.10 17.12
N LEU A 173 3.86 0.60 16.46
CA LEU A 173 3.06 1.72 16.99
C LEU A 173 2.22 1.30 18.20
N GLN A 174 1.66 0.10 18.22
CA GLN A 174 0.92 -0.42 19.37
C GLN A 174 1.84 -0.66 20.57
N MET A 175 3.02 -1.22 20.31
CA MET A 175 3.97 -1.52 21.39
C MET A 175 4.62 -0.26 21.95
N GLU A 176 4.89 0.78 21.15
CA GLU A 176 5.34 2.06 21.67
C GLU A 176 4.44 2.57 22.78
N VAL A 177 3.13 2.62 22.56
CA VAL A 177 2.15 3.11 23.54
C VAL A 177 2.21 2.29 24.84
N ARG A 178 2.40 0.98 24.73
CA ARG A 178 2.47 0.08 25.89
C ARG A 178 3.82 0.16 26.62
N LEU A 179 4.92 0.27 25.89
CA LEU A 179 6.26 0.38 26.43
C LEU A 179 6.41 1.67 27.25
N LEU A 180 5.87 2.79 26.76
CA LEU A 180 5.90 4.08 27.46
C LEU A 180 5.09 4.13 28.77
N GLN A 181 4.34 3.06 29.10
CA GLN A 181 3.64 2.94 30.39
C GLN A 181 4.54 2.44 31.52
N PHE A 182 5.69 1.81 31.21
CA PHE A 182 6.63 1.38 32.23
C PHE A 182 7.44 2.53 32.75
N SER A 183 7.64 2.57 34.08
CA SER A 183 8.62 3.45 34.71
C SER A 183 10.05 3.01 34.39
N GLU A 184 11.00 3.91 34.60
CA GLU A 184 12.43 3.64 34.46
C GLU A 184 12.87 2.44 35.30
N GLU A 185 12.39 2.35 36.53
CA GLU A 185 12.68 1.26 37.46
C GLU A 185 12.10 -0.08 36.99
N GLU A 186 10.84 -0.10 36.55
CA GLU A 186 10.19 -1.30 36.00
C GLU A 186 10.87 -1.80 34.73
N ALA A 187 11.35 -0.90 33.89
CA ALA A 187 12.05 -1.23 32.66
C ALA A 187 13.45 -1.80 32.90
N ALA A 188 14.14 -1.32 33.94
CA ALA A 188 15.47 -1.76 34.31
C ALA A 188 15.47 -3.07 35.15
N ALA A 189 14.35 -3.42 35.76
CA ALA A 189 14.23 -4.60 36.61
C ALA A 189 14.38 -5.90 35.82
N ARG A 190 15.29 -6.79 36.24
CA ARG A 190 15.40 -8.15 35.71
C ARG A 190 14.44 -9.08 36.46
N PRO A 191 13.63 -9.89 35.75
CA PRO A 191 12.69 -10.82 36.39
C PRO A 191 13.40 -11.96 37.14
N ALA A 192 14.63 -12.29 36.75
CA ALA A 192 15.54 -13.23 37.42
C ALA A 192 16.99 -12.87 37.07
N PRO A 193 18.00 -13.31 37.87
CA PRO A 193 19.40 -12.95 37.64
C PRO A 193 19.95 -13.35 36.25
N ASP A 194 19.43 -14.43 35.67
CA ASP A 194 19.81 -14.97 34.37
C ASP A 194 18.90 -14.50 33.23
N LYS A 195 17.97 -13.59 33.50
CA LYS A 195 17.01 -13.09 32.50
C LYS A 195 17.27 -11.61 32.19
N TRP A 196 17.09 -11.24 30.96
CA TRP A 196 17.17 -9.85 30.53
C TRP A 196 16.02 -9.02 31.12
N SER A 197 16.35 -7.76 31.46
CA SER A 197 15.37 -6.72 31.74
C SER A 197 14.64 -6.28 30.47
N ARG A 198 13.56 -5.51 30.61
CA ARG A 198 12.85 -4.93 29.47
C ARG A 198 13.77 -4.04 28.61
N LYS A 199 14.65 -3.28 29.24
CA LYS A 199 15.67 -2.46 28.55
C LYS A 199 16.60 -3.33 27.71
N GLU A 200 17.10 -4.41 28.25
CA GLU A 200 18.01 -5.33 27.55
C GLU A 200 17.32 -6.04 26.39
N ILE A 201 16.07 -6.47 26.56
CA ILE A 201 15.27 -7.06 25.49
C ILE A 201 15.03 -6.02 24.36
N LEU A 202 14.64 -4.79 24.71
CA LEU A 202 14.38 -3.76 23.71
C LEU A 202 15.65 -3.31 23.00
N GLY A 203 16.77 -3.27 23.75
CA GLY A 203 18.10 -3.04 23.20
C GLY A 203 18.51 -4.10 22.19
N HIS A 204 18.32 -5.39 22.52
CA HIS A 204 18.54 -6.50 21.59
C HIS A 204 17.67 -6.38 20.31
N LEU A 205 16.40 -5.99 20.44
CA LEU A 205 15.54 -5.75 19.28
C LEU A 205 16.02 -4.55 18.42
N THR A 206 16.62 -3.55 19.05
CA THR A 206 17.26 -2.43 18.35
C THR A 206 18.49 -2.89 17.59
N ASP A 207 19.36 -3.69 18.21
CA ASP A 207 20.54 -4.30 17.56
C ASP A 207 20.13 -5.20 16.39
N SER A 208 19.07 -5.98 16.57
CA SER A 208 18.51 -6.80 15.50
C SER A 208 18.07 -5.94 14.30
N ALA A 209 17.40 -4.83 14.53
CA ALA A 209 16.99 -3.90 13.47
C ALA A 209 18.20 -3.31 12.72
N LEU A 210 19.21 -2.84 13.46
CA LEU A 210 20.42 -2.24 12.91
C LEU A 210 21.23 -3.25 12.08
N ASN A 211 21.22 -4.53 12.44
CA ASN A 211 21.88 -5.59 11.66
C ASN A 211 21.07 -6.01 10.44
N ASN A 212 19.73 -6.13 10.55
CA ASN A 212 18.90 -6.62 9.46
C ASN A 212 18.62 -5.56 8.38
N TYR A 213 18.54 -4.28 8.72
CA TYR A 213 18.36 -3.21 7.74
C TYR A 213 19.41 -3.26 6.60
N PRO A 214 20.73 -3.24 6.86
CA PRO A 214 21.74 -3.35 5.80
C PRO A 214 21.75 -4.73 5.11
N ARG A 215 21.38 -5.81 5.81
CA ARG A 215 21.28 -7.14 5.19
C ARG A 215 20.20 -7.17 4.13
N PHE A 216 19.01 -6.64 4.41
CA PHE A 216 17.90 -6.58 3.46
C PHE A 216 18.21 -5.71 2.22
N ILE A 217 19.02 -4.65 2.39
CA ILE A 217 19.48 -3.84 1.25
C ILE A 217 20.50 -4.61 0.41
N ARG A 218 21.53 -5.20 1.05
CA ARG A 218 22.62 -5.89 0.34
C ARG A 218 22.15 -7.16 -0.36
N ALA A 219 21.18 -7.86 0.24
CA ALA A 219 20.63 -9.08 -0.34
C ALA A 219 19.90 -8.86 -1.67
N GLN A 220 19.56 -7.62 -2.02
CA GLN A 220 18.98 -7.30 -3.33
C GLN A 220 20.01 -7.23 -4.46
N GLN A 221 21.31 -7.15 -4.13
CA GLN A 221 22.37 -6.94 -5.12
C GLN A 221 22.91 -8.25 -5.72
N ASN A 222 22.83 -9.36 -4.99
CA ASN A 222 23.42 -10.62 -5.38
C ASN A 222 22.50 -11.79 -5.04
N ALA A 223 22.55 -12.84 -5.85
CA ALA A 223 21.77 -14.06 -5.64
C ALA A 223 22.10 -14.77 -4.31
N VAL A 224 23.31 -14.57 -3.77
CA VAL A 224 23.74 -15.08 -2.47
C VAL A 224 24.47 -13.97 -1.71
N LEU A 225 24.06 -13.73 -0.47
CA LEU A 225 24.72 -12.82 0.47
C LEU A 225 25.18 -13.62 1.70
N GLU A 226 26.48 -13.62 1.96
CA GLU A 226 27.04 -14.04 3.24
C GLU A 226 27.14 -12.82 4.17
N ALA A 227 26.57 -12.91 5.35
CA ALA A 227 26.59 -11.85 6.35
C ALA A 227 27.01 -12.40 7.72
N PRO A 228 27.80 -11.64 8.51
CA PRO A 228 28.18 -12.09 9.83
C PRO A 228 26.96 -12.22 10.75
N GLY A 229 26.96 -13.23 11.60
CA GLY A 229 26.14 -13.27 12.80
C GLY A 229 26.69 -12.32 13.86
N TYR A 230 26.03 -12.24 15.00
CA TYR A 230 26.54 -11.55 16.19
C TYR A 230 26.13 -12.29 17.45
N ASP A 231 26.96 -12.18 18.48
CA ASP A 231 26.66 -12.70 19.80
C ASP A 231 25.76 -11.71 20.52
N GLN A 232 24.50 -12.07 20.68
CA GLN A 232 23.48 -11.18 21.25
C GLN A 232 23.75 -10.85 22.74
N ASP A 233 24.27 -11.80 23.52
CA ASP A 233 24.54 -11.59 24.94
C ASP A 233 25.71 -10.62 25.11
N PHE A 234 26.77 -10.81 24.34
CA PHE A 234 27.90 -9.89 24.30
C PHE A 234 27.48 -8.47 23.89
N TRP A 235 26.60 -8.34 22.87
CA TRP A 235 26.14 -7.03 22.42
C TRP A 235 25.33 -6.32 23.49
N VAL A 236 24.39 -7.01 24.13
CA VAL A 236 23.58 -6.45 25.23
C VAL A 236 24.47 -6.01 26.38
N GLU A 237 25.49 -6.82 26.76
CA GLU A 237 26.46 -6.47 27.80
C GLU A 237 27.34 -5.25 27.43
N ALA A 238 27.90 -5.26 26.22
CA ALA A 238 28.78 -4.20 25.73
C ALA A 238 28.06 -2.85 25.61
N ARG A 239 26.79 -2.86 25.19
CA ARG A 239 25.95 -1.66 25.07
C ARG A 239 25.43 -1.12 26.41
N GLN A 240 25.41 -1.95 27.44
CA GLN A 240 24.95 -1.55 28.78
C GLN A 240 23.55 -0.92 28.78
N TYR A 241 22.61 -1.52 28.04
CA TYR A 241 21.25 -0.99 27.88
C TYR A 241 20.52 -0.68 29.20
N GLY A 242 20.87 -1.36 30.29
CA GLY A 242 20.32 -1.06 31.61
C GLY A 242 20.60 0.37 32.11
N ARG A 243 21.59 1.10 31.53
CA ARG A 243 21.94 2.47 31.87
C ARG A 243 21.35 3.53 30.96
N GLU A 244 20.74 3.13 29.83
CA GLU A 244 20.10 4.05 28.89
C GLU A 244 18.75 4.55 29.46
N ASP A 245 18.34 5.76 29.09
CA ASP A 245 17.01 6.26 29.37
C ASP A 245 15.95 5.42 28.64
N TRP A 246 14.92 5.01 29.35
CA TRP A 246 13.90 4.13 28.80
C TRP A 246 13.14 4.75 27.64
N HIS A 247 12.75 6.02 27.76
CA HIS A 247 12.00 6.71 26.72
C HIS A 247 12.83 6.92 25.47
N GLU A 248 14.12 7.26 25.62
CA GLU A 248 15.05 7.40 24.50
C GLU A 248 15.25 6.05 23.79
N LEU A 249 15.42 4.95 24.53
CA LEU A 249 15.58 3.63 23.96
C LEU A 249 14.33 3.20 23.17
N VAL A 250 13.12 3.47 23.69
CA VAL A 250 11.86 3.22 22.97
C VAL A 250 11.80 4.02 21.67
N GLN A 251 12.21 5.30 21.67
CA GLN A 251 12.19 6.12 20.45
C GLN A 251 13.24 5.66 19.41
N ILE A 252 14.41 5.21 19.84
CA ILE A 252 15.42 4.63 18.95
C ILE A 252 14.89 3.35 18.32
N TRP A 253 14.40 2.41 19.14
CA TRP A 253 13.80 1.16 18.66
C TRP A 253 12.68 1.41 17.64
N LYS A 254 11.75 2.31 17.95
CA LYS A 254 10.67 2.71 17.04
C LYS A 254 11.22 3.24 15.72
N SER A 255 12.16 4.18 15.79
CA SER A 255 12.69 4.88 14.61
C SER A 255 13.38 3.93 13.64
N VAL A 256 14.26 3.02 14.13
CA VAL A 256 14.95 2.06 13.26
C VAL A 256 14.00 1.05 12.66
N ASN A 257 12.99 0.59 13.40
CA ASN A 257 11.96 -0.31 12.87
C ASN A 257 11.10 0.36 11.81
N LEU A 258 10.73 1.64 11.96
CA LEU A 258 10.00 2.39 10.94
C LEU A 258 10.84 2.61 9.66
N HIS A 259 12.17 2.58 9.74
CA HIS A 259 13.02 2.53 8.53
C HIS A 259 12.90 1.20 7.79
N ILE A 260 12.86 0.08 8.51
CA ILE A 260 12.60 -1.25 7.92
C ILE A 260 11.21 -1.31 7.29
N VAL A 261 10.18 -0.80 7.98
CA VAL A 261 8.82 -0.68 7.42
C VAL A 261 8.80 0.03 6.07
N LYS A 262 9.59 1.09 5.90
CA LYS A 262 9.68 1.81 4.61
C LYS A 262 10.47 1.04 3.55
N LEU A 263 11.45 0.24 3.96
CA LEU A 263 12.30 -0.54 3.06
C LEU A 263 11.55 -1.75 2.47
N LEU A 264 10.80 -2.49 3.30
CA LEU A 264 10.18 -3.75 2.90
C LEU A 264 9.35 -3.68 1.60
N PRO A 265 8.46 -2.69 1.38
CA PRO A 265 7.70 -2.59 0.14
C PRO A 265 8.53 -2.20 -1.09
N LEU A 266 9.77 -1.76 -0.90
CA LEU A 266 10.68 -1.37 -1.97
C LEU A 266 11.54 -2.54 -2.46
N ILE A 267 11.49 -3.69 -1.76
CA ILE A 267 12.23 -4.89 -2.17
C ILE A 267 11.52 -5.51 -3.38
N PRO A 268 12.20 -5.62 -4.53
CA PRO A 268 11.58 -6.13 -5.74
C PRO A 268 11.33 -7.64 -5.64
N SER A 269 10.29 -8.13 -6.33
CA SER A 269 9.85 -9.53 -6.29
C SER A 269 10.98 -10.51 -6.66
N GLU A 270 11.79 -10.15 -7.65
CA GLU A 270 12.92 -10.94 -8.13
C GLU A 270 14.04 -11.12 -7.09
N ALA A 271 14.16 -10.20 -6.14
CA ALA A 271 15.15 -10.30 -5.07
C ALA A 271 14.71 -11.18 -3.89
N LEU A 272 13.43 -11.49 -3.77
CA LEU A 272 12.88 -12.26 -2.64
C LEU A 272 13.44 -13.67 -2.54
N GLY A 273 13.79 -14.28 -3.70
CA GLY A 273 14.41 -15.58 -3.78
C GLY A 273 15.91 -15.59 -3.48
N ASN A 274 16.58 -14.44 -3.35
CA ASN A 274 18.00 -14.36 -3.06
C ASN A 274 18.32 -14.99 -1.71
N ILE A 275 19.42 -15.72 -1.63
CA ILE A 275 19.79 -16.48 -0.44
C ILE A 275 20.64 -15.64 0.50
N LEU A 276 20.29 -15.61 1.78
CA LEU A 276 21.10 -15.04 2.85
C LEU A 276 21.62 -16.16 3.74
N VAL A 277 22.93 -16.14 4.00
CA VAL A 277 23.63 -16.97 4.98
C VAL A 277 24.07 -16.05 6.11
N ILE A 278 23.47 -16.17 7.28
CA ILE A 278 23.74 -15.28 8.42
C ILE A 278 24.46 -16.06 9.53
N GLY A 279 25.76 -15.84 9.65
CA GLY A 279 26.60 -16.56 10.61
C GLY A 279 26.53 -18.06 10.45
N ALA A 280 26.18 -18.79 11.50
CA ALA A 280 26.04 -20.26 11.50
C ALA A 280 24.61 -20.74 11.15
N ASN A 281 23.67 -19.84 10.82
CA ASN A 281 22.31 -20.24 10.47
C ASN A 281 22.27 -20.94 9.10
N ALA A 282 21.26 -21.80 8.93
CA ALA A 282 20.98 -22.40 7.63
C ALA A 282 20.68 -21.31 6.58
N PRO A 283 21.16 -21.49 5.34
CA PRO A 283 20.81 -20.58 4.24
C PRO A 283 19.29 -20.50 4.05
N ALA A 284 18.77 -19.28 3.89
CA ALA A 284 17.35 -19.06 3.63
C ALA A 284 17.14 -17.86 2.71
N THR A 285 15.96 -17.73 2.12
CA THR A 285 15.64 -16.66 1.20
C THR A 285 15.50 -15.31 1.90
N LEU A 286 15.64 -14.21 1.18
CA LEU A 286 15.37 -12.87 1.68
C LEU A 286 13.92 -12.76 2.21
N GLU A 287 12.97 -13.37 1.51
CA GLU A 287 11.58 -13.43 1.96
C GLU A 287 11.43 -14.12 3.33
N PHE A 288 12.10 -15.26 3.51
CA PHE A 288 12.11 -15.95 4.80
C PHE A 288 12.63 -15.05 5.92
N TRP A 289 13.80 -14.41 5.72
CA TRP A 289 14.42 -13.56 6.73
C TRP A 289 13.60 -12.29 7.03
N ALA A 290 12.92 -11.73 6.04
CA ALA A 290 12.01 -10.61 6.26
C ALA A 290 10.81 -11.02 7.14
N ASN A 291 10.21 -12.18 6.87
CA ASN A 291 9.12 -12.70 7.70
C ASN A 291 9.60 -13.12 9.10
N ASP A 292 10.79 -13.73 9.19
CA ASP A 292 11.40 -14.12 10.46
C ASP A 292 11.69 -12.92 11.35
N TYR A 293 12.05 -11.79 10.77
CA TYR A 293 12.25 -10.54 11.49
C TYR A 293 11.01 -10.10 12.29
N LEU A 294 9.82 -10.18 11.70
CA LEU A 294 8.58 -9.88 12.41
C LEU A 294 8.31 -10.90 13.53
N ARG A 295 8.49 -12.20 13.26
CA ARG A 295 8.31 -13.27 14.25
C ARG A 295 9.26 -13.10 15.44
N HIS A 296 10.52 -12.75 15.18
CA HIS A 296 11.52 -12.47 16.19
C HIS A 296 11.10 -11.30 17.10
N HIS A 297 10.59 -10.21 16.51
CA HIS A 297 10.04 -9.08 17.28
C HIS A 297 8.87 -9.49 18.16
N GLN A 298 7.91 -10.23 17.60
CA GLN A 298 6.75 -10.71 18.34
C GLN A 298 7.16 -11.59 19.51
N HIS A 299 8.12 -12.51 19.32
CA HIS A 299 8.64 -13.39 20.35
C HIS A 299 9.22 -12.60 21.53
N HIS A 300 10.12 -11.66 21.28
CA HIS A 300 10.77 -10.90 22.33
C HIS A 300 9.83 -9.87 23.01
N LEU A 301 8.91 -9.28 22.28
CA LEU A 301 7.89 -8.41 22.88
C LEU A 301 6.95 -9.16 23.81
N GLN A 302 6.67 -10.45 23.55
CA GLN A 302 5.93 -11.29 24.49
C GLN A 302 6.68 -11.53 25.82
N GLN A 303 8.00 -11.51 25.81
CA GLN A 303 8.80 -11.57 27.04
C GLN A 303 8.72 -10.28 27.85
N ILE A 304 8.60 -9.12 27.20
CA ILE A 304 8.37 -7.82 27.86
C ILE A 304 6.97 -7.76 28.49
N PHE A 305 5.97 -8.34 27.80
CA PHE A 305 4.56 -8.37 28.20
C PHE A 305 4.08 -9.81 28.41
N PRO A 306 4.55 -10.50 29.45
CA PRO A 306 4.10 -11.85 29.68
C PRO A 306 2.57 -11.85 29.87
N VAL A 307 1.90 -12.72 29.13
CA VAL A 307 0.48 -13.00 29.37
C VAL A 307 0.41 -13.61 30.76
N HIS A 308 -0.12 -12.88 31.74
CA HIS A 308 -0.41 -13.47 33.05
C HIS A 308 -1.40 -14.61 32.78
N ALA A 309 -0.95 -15.83 32.97
CA ALA A 309 -1.85 -16.95 33.11
C ALA A 309 -2.76 -16.60 34.30
N ASN A 310 -4.01 -16.23 34.01
CA ASN A 310 -5.03 -16.14 35.02
C ASN A 310 -5.21 -17.56 35.53
N TYR A 311 -4.70 -17.83 36.76
CA TYR A 311 -5.04 -18.97 37.57
C TYR A 311 -6.44 -18.81 38.12
#